data_fce84f1068e52454a54b04fedcfe242b
#
_entry.id   fce84f1068e52454a54b04fedcfe242b
#
_cell.length_a   1.000
_cell.length_b   1.000
_cell.length_c   1.000
_cell.angle_alpha   90.00
_cell.angle_beta   90.00
_cell.angle_gamma   90.00
#
_symmetry.space_group_name_H-M   'P 1'
#
loop_
_entity.id
_entity.type
_entity.pdbx_description
1 polymer ?
#
loop_
_entity_poly.entity_id
_entity_poly.type
_entity_poly.pdbx_seq_one_letter_code
_entity_poly.pdbx_strand_id
1 'polypeptide(L)'
;MRKEITIGDENMEVVANAATPFIYLKIFREDLLNGMQKNPEDILRIERLTFVMVQQAVHQTSELMAGKVTEDDFFEWLEQYEQMDMIDGANEAVSVYLASKKGKSVPKTKAD
;
A
#
# COMPACT_ATOMS: atom_id res chain seq x y z
N MET A 1 7.05 5.13 -6.74
CA MET A 1 6.52 4.33 -7.86
C MET A 1 5.01 4.48 -7.91
N ARG A 2 4.50 4.80 -9.07
CA ARG A 2 3.05 4.95 -9.29
C ARG A 2 2.64 3.95 -10.37
N LYS A 3 1.64 3.14 -10.07
CA LYS A 3 1.14 2.10 -10.96
C LYS A 3 -0.38 2.03 -10.86
N GLU A 4 -0.98 1.27 -11.75
CA GLU A 4 -2.42 1.02 -11.72
C GLU A 4 -2.65 -0.45 -11.37
N ILE A 5 -3.62 -0.70 -10.51
CA ILE A 5 -4.06 -2.05 -10.17
C ILE A 5 -5.54 -2.19 -10.46
N THR A 6 -6.02 -3.42 -10.47
CA THR A 6 -7.43 -3.71 -10.71
C THR A 6 -8.01 -4.44 -9.50
N ILE A 7 -9.15 -3.95 -9.00
CA ILE A 7 -9.92 -4.64 -7.98
C ILE A 7 -11.31 -4.86 -8.56
N GLY A 8 -11.63 -6.14 -8.84
CA GLY A 8 -12.85 -6.45 -9.57
C GLY A 8 -12.75 -5.92 -10.99
N ASP A 9 -13.70 -5.07 -11.37
CA ASP A 9 -13.70 -4.44 -12.69
C ASP A 9 -13.27 -2.96 -12.61
N GLU A 10 -12.71 -2.55 -11.48
CA GLU A 10 -12.34 -1.17 -11.23
C GLU A 10 -10.82 -1.00 -11.26
N ASN A 11 -10.34 -0.06 -12.08
CA ASN A 11 -8.91 0.27 -12.12
C ASN A 11 -8.65 1.45 -11.20
N MET A 12 -7.55 1.40 -10.45
CA MET A 12 -7.20 2.50 -9.56
C MET A 12 -5.70 2.66 -9.47
N GLU A 13 -5.26 3.89 -9.29
CA GLU A 13 -3.84 4.17 -9.10
C GLU A 13 -3.40 3.86 -7.68
N VAL A 14 -2.16 3.40 -7.58
CA VAL A 14 -1.49 3.19 -6.29
C VAL A 14 -0.12 3.83 -6.35
N VAL A 15 0.35 4.26 -5.18
CA VAL A 15 1.69 4.83 -5.02
C VAL A 15 2.40 4.08 -3.91
N ALA A 16 3.65 3.71 -4.16
CA ALA A 16 4.51 3.10 -3.15
C ALA A 16 5.85 3.80 -3.15
N ASN A 17 6.33 4.20 -1.99
CA ASN A 17 7.62 4.87 -1.84
C ASN A 17 8.09 4.72 -0.39
N ALA A 18 9.14 5.45 -0.02
CA ALA A 18 9.72 5.34 1.31
C ALA A 18 8.75 5.76 2.43
N ALA A 19 7.73 6.53 2.10
CA ALA A 19 6.75 6.96 3.11
C ALA A 19 5.70 5.89 3.40
N THR A 20 5.53 4.90 2.52
CA THR A 20 4.46 3.90 2.64
C THR A 20 4.44 3.22 4.01
N PRO A 21 5.57 2.69 4.55
CA PRO A 21 5.51 2.01 5.84
C PRO A 21 5.17 2.96 6.99
N PHE A 22 5.51 4.23 6.88
CA PHE A 22 5.20 5.20 7.94
C PHE A 22 3.73 5.59 7.93
N ILE A 23 3.13 5.73 6.75
CA ILE A 23 1.70 5.99 6.62
C ILE A 23 0.92 4.78 7.13
N TYR A 24 1.39 3.58 6.78
CA TYR A 24 0.79 2.34 7.26
C TYR A 24 0.79 2.31 8.79
N LEU A 25 1.92 2.64 9.40
CA LEU A 25 2.05 2.68 10.87
C LEU A 25 1.10 3.72 11.46
N LYS A 26 0.98 4.87 10.83
CA LYS A 26 0.08 5.93 11.31
C LYS A 26 -1.37 5.47 11.37
N ILE A 27 -1.82 4.79 10.31
CA ILE A 27 -3.22 4.38 10.20
C ILE A 27 -3.51 3.14 11.04
N PHE A 28 -2.63 2.15 10.98
CA PHE A 28 -2.93 0.81 11.52
C PHE A 28 -2.16 0.46 12.77
N ARG A 29 -1.24 1.32 13.22
CA ARG A 29 -0.45 1.09 14.42
C ARG A 29 0.33 -0.22 14.38
N GLU A 30 0.79 -0.60 13.20
CA GLU A 30 1.55 -1.82 12.98
C GLU A 30 2.79 -1.51 12.14
N ASP A 31 3.92 -2.16 12.48
CA ASP A 31 5.15 -2.03 11.70
C ASP A 31 5.05 -2.93 10.48
N LEU A 32 4.87 -2.31 9.31
CA LEU A 32 4.66 -3.04 8.06
C LEU A 32 5.86 -3.93 7.74
N LEU A 33 7.07 -3.41 7.86
CA LEU A 33 8.26 -4.16 7.44
C LEU A 33 8.47 -5.40 8.31
N ASN A 34 8.30 -5.25 9.62
CA ASN A 34 8.42 -6.37 10.54
C ASN A 34 7.33 -7.40 10.27
N GLY A 35 6.09 -6.96 10.06
CA GLY A 35 4.98 -7.85 9.76
C GLY A 35 5.18 -8.62 8.47
N MET A 36 5.70 -7.95 7.43
CA MET A 36 5.97 -8.60 6.16
C MET A 36 7.04 -9.67 6.28
N GLN A 37 8.04 -9.46 7.13
CA GLN A 37 9.07 -10.47 7.36
C GLN A 37 8.53 -11.70 8.08
N LYS A 38 7.66 -11.48 9.05
CA LYS A 38 7.13 -12.58 9.87
C LYS A 38 6.06 -13.38 9.14
N ASN A 39 5.19 -12.70 8.41
CA ASN A 39 4.09 -13.37 7.73
C ASN A 39 3.72 -12.56 6.49
N PRO A 40 4.46 -12.76 5.38
CA PRO A 40 4.23 -11.98 4.16
C PRO A 40 2.90 -12.28 3.48
N GLU A 41 2.24 -13.39 3.84
CA GLU A 41 1.01 -13.80 3.18
C GLU A 41 -0.24 -13.47 3.99
N ASP A 42 -0.11 -12.69 5.06
CA ASP A 42 -1.25 -12.29 5.88
C ASP A 42 -2.20 -11.43 5.02
N ILE A 43 -3.38 -11.97 4.76
CA ILE A 43 -4.37 -11.32 3.88
C ILE A 43 -4.73 -9.93 4.41
N LEU A 44 -5.00 -9.82 5.70
CA LEU A 44 -5.37 -8.53 6.28
C LEU A 44 -4.27 -7.50 6.06
N ARG A 45 -3.03 -7.88 6.25
CA ARG A 45 -1.92 -6.96 6.08
C ARG A 45 -1.78 -6.49 4.64
N ILE A 46 -1.92 -7.39 3.66
CA ILE A 46 -1.78 -6.97 2.26
C ILE A 46 -2.95 -6.10 1.82
N GLU A 47 -4.12 -6.30 2.38
CA GLU A 47 -5.26 -5.43 2.09
C GLU A 47 -5.08 -4.05 2.71
N ARG A 48 -4.55 -3.98 3.93
CA ARG A 48 -4.20 -2.71 4.58
C ARG A 48 -3.15 -1.95 3.77
N LEU A 49 -2.14 -2.67 3.30
CA LEU A 49 -1.10 -2.06 2.48
C LEU A 49 -1.69 -1.50 1.19
N THR A 50 -2.59 -2.26 0.56
CA THR A 50 -3.26 -1.81 -0.66
C THR A 50 -4.01 -0.51 -0.41
N PHE A 51 -4.75 -0.44 0.68
CA PHE A 51 -5.48 0.77 1.05
C PHE A 51 -4.54 1.97 1.19
N VAL A 52 -3.42 1.79 1.89
CA VAL A 52 -2.44 2.87 2.05
C VAL A 52 -1.95 3.35 0.69
N MET A 53 -1.63 2.42 -0.21
CA MET A 53 -1.10 2.79 -1.52
C MET A 53 -2.14 3.50 -2.38
N VAL A 54 -3.41 3.12 -2.26
CA VAL A 54 -4.51 3.82 -2.93
C VAL A 54 -4.64 5.24 -2.37
N GLN A 55 -4.55 5.39 -1.05
CA GLN A 55 -4.66 6.71 -0.42
C GLN A 55 -3.49 7.61 -0.80
N GLN A 56 -2.29 7.04 -0.95
CA GLN A 56 -1.13 7.82 -1.38
C GLN A 56 -1.29 8.37 -2.81
N ALA A 57 -2.10 7.71 -3.63
CA ALA A 57 -2.33 8.18 -4.99
C ALA A 57 -3.24 9.40 -5.04
N VAL A 58 -4.05 9.64 -4.00
CA VAL A 58 -5.04 10.72 -4.01
C VAL A 58 -4.81 11.78 -2.94
N HIS A 59 -3.95 11.54 -1.97
CA HIS A 59 -3.67 12.47 -0.89
C HIS A 59 -2.18 12.71 -0.75
N GLN A 60 -1.81 13.89 -0.24
CA GLN A 60 -0.42 14.17 0.07
C GLN A 60 -0.01 13.44 1.35
N THR A 61 1.28 13.12 1.44
CA THR A 61 1.82 12.44 2.61
C THR A 61 1.52 13.22 3.89
N SER A 62 1.64 14.55 3.85
CA SER A 62 1.37 15.37 5.04
C SER A 62 -0.07 15.24 5.51
N GLU A 63 -1.02 15.12 4.57
CA GLU A 63 -2.42 14.92 4.93
C GLU A 63 -2.63 13.56 5.61
N LEU A 64 -2.02 12.53 5.04
CA LEU A 64 -2.17 11.17 5.59
C LEU A 64 -1.53 11.07 6.96
N MET A 65 -0.38 11.70 7.16
CA MET A 65 0.29 11.70 8.46
C MET A 65 -0.45 12.55 9.48
N ALA A 66 -1.26 13.50 9.02
CA ALA A 66 -2.10 14.31 9.91
C ALA A 66 -3.42 13.64 10.27
N GLY A 67 -3.69 12.43 9.75
CA GLY A 67 -4.89 11.68 10.12
C GLY A 67 -6.06 11.85 9.17
N LYS A 68 -5.79 12.21 7.92
CA LYS A 68 -6.85 12.43 6.92
C LYS A 68 -7.73 11.19 6.75
N VAL A 69 -7.14 9.99 6.78
CA VAL A 69 -7.88 8.74 6.71
C VAL A 69 -7.54 7.88 7.92
N THR A 70 -8.50 7.05 8.32
CA THR A 70 -8.40 6.25 9.52
C THR A 70 -8.65 4.77 9.22
N GLU A 71 -8.50 3.94 10.24
CA GLU A 71 -8.80 2.51 10.10
C GLU A 71 -10.28 2.28 9.78
N ASP A 72 -11.17 3.13 10.30
CA ASP A 72 -12.60 3.01 9.96
C ASP A 72 -12.81 3.23 8.46
N ASP A 73 -12.09 4.17 7.87
CA ASP A 73 -12.17 4.41 6.42
C ASP A 73 -11.74 3.18 5.64
N PHE A 74 -10.73 2.45 6.14
CA PHE A 74 -10.28 1.21 5.52
C PHE A 74 -11.41 0.18 5.49
N PHE A 75 -12.13 0.00 6.59
CA PHE A 75 -13.22 -0.98 6.62
C PHE A 75 -14.36 -0.59 5.71
N GLU A 76 -14.70 0.71 5.66
CA GLU A 76 -15.73 1.19 4.72
C GLU A 76 -15.32 0.94 3.26
N TRP A 77 -14.04 1.12 2.98
CA TRP A 77 -13.50 0.86 1.64
C TRP A 77 -13.59 -0.63 1.29
N LEU A 78 -13.23 -1.51 2.22
CA LEU A 78 -13.30 -2.96 2.01
C LEU A 78 -14.72 -3.43 1.68
N GLU A 79 -15.72 -2.84 2.32
CA GLU A 79 -17.11 -3.28 2.16
C GLU A 79 -17.64 -3.07 0.75
N GLN A 80 -16.94 -2.30 -0.08
CA GLN A 80 -17.35 -2.04 -1.45
C GLN A 80 -17.01 -3.17 -2.42
N TYR A 81 -16.22 -4.14 -2.01
CA TYR A 81 -15.65 -5.13 -2.91
C TYR A 81 -15.97 -6.54 -2.48
N GLU A 82 -16.03 -7.46 -3.47
CA GLU A 82 -16.13 -8.87 -3.20
C GLU A 82 -14.80 -9.39 -2.67
N GLN A 83 -14.87 -10.40 -1.83
CA GLN A 83 -13.70 -10.90 -1.10
C GLN A 83 -12.56 -11.31 -2.03
N MET A 84 -12.87 -12.11 -3.07
CA MET A 84 -11.81 -12.60 -3.96
C MET A 84 -11.25 -11.50 -4.84
N ASP A 85 -12.10 -10.56 -5.26
CA ASP A 85 -11.65 -9.41 -6.05
C ASP A 85 -10.63 -8.61 -5.26
N MET A 86 -10.91 -8.39 -3.97
CA MET A 86 -10.00 -7.64 -3.11
C MET A 86 -8.69 -8.39 -2.91
N ILE A 87 -8.72 -9.70 -2.68
CA ILE A 87 -7.51 -10.50 -2.49
C ILE A 87 -6.64 -10.45 -3.73
N ASP A 88 -7.23 -10.61 -4.91
CA ASP A 88 -6.48 -10.55 -6.17
C ASP A 88 -5.86 -9.18 -6.39
N GLY A 89 -6.63 -8.12 -6.13
CA GLY A 89 -6.11 -6.76 -6.26
C GLY A 89 -5.01 -6.46 -5.25
N ALA A 90 -5.16 -6.96 -4.03
CA ALA A 90 -4.14 -6.77 -2.99
C ALA A 90 -2.85 -7.47 -3.34
N ASN A 91 -2.92 -8.67 -3.92
CA ASN A 91 -1.72 -9.36 -4.38
C ASN A 91 -1.00 -8.56 -5.46
N GLU A 92 -1.74 -7.94 -6.36
CA GLU A 92 -1.17 -7.07 -7.37
C GLU A 92 -0.48 -5.87 -6.73
N ALA A 93 -1.12 -5.25 -5.75
CA ALA A 93 -0.55 -4.10 -5.05
C ALA A 93 0.73 -4.46 -4.30
N VAL A 94 0.77 -5.64 -3.68
CA VAL A 94 1.98 -6.11 -2.99
C VAL A 94 3.14 -6.22 -3.98
N SER A 95 2.89 -6.71 -5.20
CA SER A 95 3.92 -6.77 -6.23
C SER A 95 4.48 -5.39 -6.55
N VAL A 96 3.62 -4.38 -6.62
CA VAL A 96 4.06 -3.00 -6.84
C VAL A 96 4.92 -2.52 -5.67
N TYR A 97 4.47 -2.79 -4.45
CA TYR A 97 5.23 -2.38 -3.26
C TYR A 97 6.62 -3.02 -3.23
N LEU A 98 6.69 -4.33 -3.49
CA LEU A 98 7.97 -5.04 -3.47
C LEU A 98 8.91 -4.53 -4.56
N ALA A 99 8.36 -4.19 -5.73
CA ALA A 99 9.16 -3.60 -6.79
C ALA A 99 9.71 -2.23 -6.37
N SER A 100 8.92 -1.44 -5.64
CA SER A 100 9.34 -0.12 -5.17
C SER A 100 10.48 -0.21 -4.16
N LYS A 101 10.52 -1.27 -3.36
CA LYS A 101 11.56 -1.47 -2.36
C LYS A 101 12.94 -1.71 -2.96
N LYS A 102 12.98 -2.31 -4.15
CA LYS A 102 14.26 -2.61 -4.79
C LYS A 102 14.98 -1.36 -5.25
N GLY A 103 14.27 -0.29 -5.42
CA GLY A 103 14.84 0.98 -5.79
C GLY A 103 15.44 0.94 -7.17
N LYS A 104 16.25 1.83 -7.40
CA LYS A 104 17.01 1.93 -8.57
C LYS A 104 18.38 2.12 -8.26
N SER A 105 18.60 2.23 -7.67
CA SER A 105 19.65 2.67 -7.45
C SER A 105 20.74 2.34 -7.76
N VAL A 106 20.64 2.68 -7.88
CA VAL A 106 21.30 2.69 -8.06
C VAL A 106 21.98 2.98 -8.28
N PRO A 107 22.44 3.06 -8.32
CA PRO A 107 23.18 3.42 -8.49
C PRO A 107 23.54 4.15 -8.82
N LYS A 108 23.35 4.61 -8.86
CA LYS A 108 23.66 5.24 -9.25
C LYS A 108 24.30 5.70 -8.98
N THR A 109 24.48 5.72 -8.64
CA THR A 109 25.16 6.07 -8.43
C THR A 109 25.92 6.15 -8.37
N LYS A 110 26.03 6.08 -8.33
CA LYS A 110 26.82 6.01 -8.42
C LYS A 110 27.45 6.11 -8.77
N ALA A 111 27.41 6.44 -8.86
CA ALA A 111 28.06 6.54 -9.20
C ALA A 111 28.65 6.59 -9.35
N ASP A 112 28.89 6.66 -9.39
CA ASP A 112 29.48 6.63 -9.53
C ASP A 112 29.90 6.63 -9.69
#